data_1b69f0d4dedf8255f155a60c48331a4f
#
_entry.id   1b69f0d4dedf8255f155a60c48331a4f
#
_cell.length_a   1.000
_cell.length_b   1.000
_cell.length_c   1.000
_cell.angle_alpha   90.00
_cell.angle_beta   90.00
_cell.angle_gamma   90.00
#
_symmetry.space_group_name_H-M   'P 1'
#
loop_
_entity.id
_entity.type
_entity.pdbx_description
1 polymer ?
#
loop_
_entity_poly.entity_id
_entity_poly.type
_entity_poly.pdbx_seq_one_letter_code
_entity_poly.pdbx_strand_id
1 'polypeptide(L)'
;MVLFGFTSPTAGVDLKDPKVQQVVQRGLEWLAKNQSRAGHWTANNGQYPTAMTGLAGLALLSEGSTTTQGKYAPNIRRAVDFLLTKARPNGLIGDPHRDDRYTYGHGFATLFLSQVLGEEEDQQRREELVRVLTKAAEFSGRAQTQAGGWGYVSAKDGQGFDEGSTTITQVQALRGCRNAGVPVPKEVIDKAINYIKRCTLPDGGVQYNSQGGGGRPAITAAAIACLFNAGEYDSEYVPRLLNYCEKNLSNIQHEGFGHWHYAHYYYSQVLYREGGKKWEEYRDKIFERIVREAGPDGAWTQGYIGPVFTTSINLTILQLERAALPIYQR
;
A
#
# COMPACT_ATOMS: atom_id res chain seq x y z
N MET A 1 20.64 -46.25 25.95
CA MET A 1 19.85 -46.06 24.73
C MET A 1 19.16 -44.68 24.85
N VAL A 2 19.79 -43.66 24.29
CA VAL A 2 19.29 -42.28 24.36
C VAL A 2 18.42 -42.05 23.13
N LEU A 3 17.13 -41.90 23.36
CA LEU A 3 16.17 -41.53 22.32
C LEU A 3 16.35 -40.04 21.98
N PHE A 4 16.98 -39.73 20.86
CA PHE A 4 16.92 -38.42 20.24
C PHE A 4 15.52 -38.22 19.66
N GLY A 5 14.72 -37.45 20.36
CA GLY A 5 13.47 -36.94 19.82
C GLY A 5 13.75 -35.98 18.65
N PHE A 6 13.49 -36.42 17.43
CA PHE A 6 13.42 -35.53 16.27
C PHE A 6 12.16 -34.68 16.44
N THR A 7 12.35 -33.43 16.90
CA THR A 7 11.31 -32.40 16.71
C THR A 7 11.27 -32.10 15.23
N SER A 8 10.19 -32.55 14.57
CA SER A 8 9.90 -32.09 13.21
C SER A 8 9.89 -30.57 13.22
N PRO A 9 10.53 -29.89 12.26
CA PRO A 9 10.42 -28.46 12.15
C PRO A 9 8.92 -28.15 12.00
N THR A 10 8.37 -27.30 12.86
CA THR A 10 7.02 -26.76 12.71
C THR A 10 6.99 -26.11 11.34
N ALA A 11 6.11 -26.61 10.44
CA ALA A 11 5.91 -25.99 9.14
C ALA A 11 5.57 -24.51 9.38
N GLY A 12 6.31 -23.61 8.73
CA GLY A 12 6.09 -22.18 8.85
C GLY A 12 4.65 -21.80 8.43
N VAL A 13 4.13 -20.73 9.00
CA VAL A 13 2.78 -20.22 8.70
C VAL A 13 2.86 -19.44 7.38
N ASP A 14 2.46 -20.05 6.28
CA ASP A 14 2.46 -19.44 4.95
C ASP A 14 1.05 -19.37 4.33
N LEU A 15 0.96 -18.88 3.10
CA LEU A 15 -0.32 -18.78 2.37
C LEU A 15 -0.99 -20.14 2.11
N LYS A 16 -0.26 -21.26 2.18
CA LYS A 16 -0.81 -22.63 2.01
C LYS A 16 -1.44 -23.15 3.29
N ASP A 17 -1.19 -22.51 4.44
CA ASP A 17 -1.84 -22.89 5.70
C ASP A 17 -3.36 -22.75 5.56
N PRO A 18 -4.14 -23.81 5.85
CA PRO A 18 -5.60 -23.75 5.75
C PRO A 18 -6.25 -22.66 6.60
N LYS A 19 -5.67 -22.31 7.75
CA LYS A 19 -6.16 -21.22 8.61
C LYS A 19 -5.96 -19.87 7.94
N VAL A 20 -4.80 -19.65 7.30
CA VAL A 20 -4.54 -18.42 6.54
C VAL A 20 -5.51 -18.31 5.38
N GLN A 21 -5.68 -19.37 4.60
CA GLN A 21 -6.63 -19.41 3.47
C GLN A 21 -8.06 -19.10 3.91
N GLN A 22 -8.52 -19.70 5.02
CA GLN A 22 -9.85 -19.45 5.57
C GLN A 22 -10.05 -18.01 6.00
N VAL A 23 -9.05 -17.43 6.67
CA VAL A 23 -9.10 -16.03 7.12
C VAL A 23 -9.09 -15.07 5.94
N VAL A 24 -8.23 -15.30 4.94
CA VAL A 24 -8.21 -14.53 3.70
C VAL A 24 -9.57 -14.59 2.99
N GLN A 25 -10.13 -15.77 2.82
CA GLN A 25 -11.43 -15.92 2.18
C GLN A 25 -12.52 -15.12 2.90
N ARG A 26 -12.64 -15.26 4.24
CA ARG A 26 -13.64 -14.52 5.03
C ARG A 26 -13.46 -13.02 4.95
N GLY A 27 -12.21 -12.53 5.00
CA GLY A 27 -11.90 -11.11 4.89
C GLY A 27 -12.28 -10.53 3.53
N LEU A 28 -11.99 -11.24 2.44
CA LEU A 28 -12.38 -10.85 1.09
C LEU A 28 -13.91 -10.84 0.91
N GLU A 29 -14.60 -11.84 1.46
CA GLU A 29 -16.06 -11.88 1.47
C GLU A 29 -16.66 -10.72 2.27
N TRP A 30 -16.05 -10.39 3.42
CA TRP A 30 -16.46 -9.23 4.21
C TRP A 30 -16.29 -7.92 3.42
N LEU A 31 -15.15 -7.70 2.75
CA LEU A 31 -14.97 -6.52 1.87
C LEU A 31 -16.03 -6.49 0.78
N ALA A 32 -16.24 -7.60 0.07
CA ALA A 32 -17.21 -7.67 -1.02
C ALA A 32 -18.64 -7.34 -0.56
N LYS A 33 -19.04 -7.85 0.61
CA LYS A 33 -20.36 -7.62 1.21
C LYS A 33 -20.53 -6.18 1.72
N ASN A 34 -19.47 -5.55 2.19
CA ASN A 34 -19.51 -4.20 2.76
C ASN A 34 -19.22 -3.09 1.73
N GLN A 35 -19.15 -3.42 0.45
CA GLN A 35 -19.11 -2.44 -0.62
C GLN A 35 -20.45 -1.70 -0.73
N SER A 36 -20.43 -0.38 -0.79
CA SER A 36 -21.64 0.41 -1.00
C SER A 36 -22.27 0.11 -2.37
N ARG A 37 -23.54 0.43 -2.53
CA ARG A 37 -24.23 0.31 -3.84
C ARG A 37 -23.57 1.17 -4.92
N ALA A 38 -22.96 2.30 -4.52
CA ALA A 38 -22.21 3.17 -5.43
C ALA A 38 -20.80 2.66 -5.77
N GLY A 39 -20.39 1.48 -5.26
CA GLY A 39 -19.13 0.84 -5.60
C GLY A 39 -17.93 1.20 -4.73
N HIS A 40 -18.09 2.02 -3.69
CA HIS A 40 -17.00 2.45 -2.82
C HIS A 40 -17.06 1.85 -1.41
N TRP A 41 -15.95 2.00 -0.69
CA TRP A 41 -15.84 1.80 0.75
C TRP A 41 -15.42 3.11 1.42
N THR A 42 -15.64 3.20 2.73
CA THR A 42 -15.26 4.37 3.52
C THR A 42 -14.53 3.95 4.80
N ALA A 43 -13.75 4.86 5.33
CA ALA A 43 -13.25 4.80 6.70
C ALA A 43 -14.38 5.10 7.71
N ASN A 44 -14.06 5.14 9.00
CA ASN A 44 -15.02 5.54 10.02
C ASN A 44 -15.70 6.87 9.65
N ASN A 45 -16.96 7.03 10.02
CA ASN A 45 -17.76 8.23 9.77
C ASN A 45 -17.95 8.58 8.28
N GLY A 46 -17.82 7.60 7.38
CA GLY A 46 -17.98 7.82 5.94
C GLY A 46 -16.86 8.61 5.26
N GLN A 47 -15.71 8.74 5.92
CA GLN A 47 -14.56 9.48 5.42
C GLN A 47 -13.72 8.70 4.40
N TYR A 48 -12.90 9.41 3.62
CA TYR A 48 -11.87 8.89 2.73
C TYR A 48 -12.35 7.83 1.71
N PRO A 49 -13.50 8.04 1.03
CA PRO A 49 -14.02 7.02 0.11
C PRO A 49 -13.04 6.65 -1.00
N THR A 50 -12.27 7.61 -1.52
CA THR A 50 -11.30 7.36 -2.58
C THR A 50 -10.16 6.46 -2.12
N ALA A 51 -9.56 6.75 -0.95
CA ALA A 51 -8.47 5.95 -0.39
C ALA A 51 -8.92 4.54 -0.03
N MET A 52 -10.07 4.42 0.64
CA MET A 52 -10.60 3.12 1.07
C MET A 52 -10.99 2.25 -0.12
N THR A 53 -11.51 2.86 -1.21
CA THR A 53 -11.82 2.11 -2.44
C THR A 53 -10.56 1.61 -3.13
N GLY A 54 -9.51 2.43 -3.21
CA GLY A 54 -8.22 2.00 -3.74
C GLY A 54 -7.62 0.83 -2.96
N LEU A 55 -7.58 0.91 -1.62
CA LEU A 55 -7.04 -0.14 -0.76
C LEU A 55 -7.87 -1.44 -0.81
N ALA A 56 -9.20 -1.34 -0.72
CA ALA A 56 -10.08 -2.51 -0.82
C ALA A 56 -10.00 -3.17 -2.20
N GLY A 57 -9.94 -2.36 -3.26
CA GLY A 57 -9.74 -2.84 -4.62
C GLY A 57 -8.43 -3.59 -4.80
N LEU A 58 -7.31 -3.07 -4.26
CA LEU A 58 -6.01 -3.75 -4.27
C LEU A 58 -6.06 -5.11 -3.54
N ALA A 59 -6.73 -5.18 -2.39
CA ALA A 59 -6.89 -6.43 -1.66
C ALA A 59 -7.68 -7.48 -2.45
N LEU A 60 -8.73 -7.06 -3.17
CA LEU A 60 -9.53 -7.94 -4.04
C LEU A 60 -8.75 -8.39 -5.27
N LEU A 61 -7.98 -7.48 -5.90
CA LEU A 61 -7.10 -7.83 -7.03
C LEU A 61 -5.99 -8.81 -6.61
N SER A 62 -5.45 -8.67 -5.38
CA SER A 62 -4.38 -9.53 -4.86
C SER A 62 -4.83 -11.01 -4.73
N GLU A 63 -6.12 -11.28 -4.73
CA GLU A 63 -6.67 -12.65 -4.77
C GLU A 63 -6.52 -13.29 -6.15
N GLY A 64 -6.42 -12.47 -7.20
CA GLY A 64 -6.33 -12.90 -8.60
C GLY A 64 -7.60 -12.63 -9.41
N SER A 65 -8.65 -12.06 -8.81
CA SER A 65 -9.81 -11.58 -9.56
C SER A 65 -9.45 -10.32 -10.37
N THR A 66 -10.03 -10.15 -11.54
CA THR A 66 -9.90 -8.98 -12.42
C THR A 66 -11.25 -8.25 -12.58
N THR A 67 -11.35 -7.31 -13.49
CA THR A 67 -12.63 -6.66 -13.83
C THR A 67 -13.60 -7.60 -14.54
N THR A 68 -13.11 -8.67 -15.17
CA THR A 68 -13.90 -9.61 -16.00
C THR A 68 -13.94 -11.01 -15.44
N GLN A 69 -12.93 -11.43 -14.68
CA GLN A 69 -12.76 -12.81 -14.21
C GLN A 69 -12.63 -12.87 -12.68
N GLY A 70 -13.03 -14.02 -12.13
CA GLY A 70 -12.91 -14.32 -10.71
C GLY A 70 -14.12 -13.90 -9.88
N LYS A 71 -14.12 -14.35 -8.62
CA LYS A 71 -15.25 -14.21 -7.67
C LYS A 71 -15.62 -12.75 -7.41
N TYR A 72 -14.62 -11.88 -7.37
CA TYR A 72 -14.78 -10.47 -6.98
C TYR A 72 -14.81 -9.50 -8.17
N ALA A 73 -14.89 -10.02 -9.41
CA ALA A 73 -14.96 -9.20 -10.61
C ALA A 73 -16.06 -8.12 -10.56
N PRO A 74 -17.31 -8.41 -10.12
CA PRO A 74 -18.34 -7.37 -10.02
C PRO A 74 -18.00 -6.27 -9.00
N ASN A 75 -17.29 -6.61 -7.91
CA ASN A 75 -16.88 -5.64 -6.91
C ASN A 75 -15.76 -4.74 -7.44
N ILE A 76 -14.76 -5.33 -8.08
CA ILE A 76 -13.64 -4.61 -8.71
C ILE A 76 -14.17 -3.64 -9.76
N ARG A 77 -15.08 -4.09 -10.63
CA ARG A 77 -15.68 -3.25 -11.67
C ARG A 77 -16.39 -2.03 -11.09
N ARG A 78 -17.25 -2.22 -10.07
CA ARG A 78 -17.92 -1.10 -9.41
C ARG A 78 -16.95 -0.15 -8.71
N ALA A 79 -15.84 -0.66 -8.15
CA ALA A 79 -14.79 0.17 -7.57
C ALA A 79 -14.09 1.04 -8.62
N VAL A 80 -13.78 0.46 -9.80
CA VAL A 80 -13.24 1.20 -10.95
C VAL A 80 -14.22 2.29 -11.39
N ASP A 81 -15.49 1.93 -11.62
CA ASP A 81 -16.53 2.88 -12.05
C ASP A 81 -16.65 4.05 -11.06
N PHE A 82 -16.67 3.76 -9.75
CA PHE A 82 -16.69 4.82 -8.74
C PHE A 82 -15.48 5.75 -8.83
N LEU A 83 -14.26 5.20 -8.91
CA LEU A 83 -13.04 6.01 -8.96
C LEU A 83 -12.95 6.84 -10.24
N LEU A 84 -13.43 6.34 -11.37
CA LEU A 84 -13.51 7.10 -12.61
C LEU A 84 -14.43 8.32 -12.45
N THR A 85 -15.54 8.22 -11.67
CA THR A 85 -16.37 9.40 -11.35
C THR A 85 -15.67 10.44 -10.48
N LYS A 86 -14.57 10.07 -9.82
CA LYS A 86 -13.74 10.96 -8.97
C LYS A 86 -12.56 11.58 -9.72
N ALA A 87 -12.33 11.17 -10.97
CA ALA A 87 -11.30 11.76 -11.81
C ALA A 87 -11.71 13.19 -12.23
N ARG A 88 -10.89 14.17 -11.88
CA ARG A 88 -11.12 15.60 -12.14
C ARG A 88 -10.36 16.09 -13.37
N PRO A 89 -10.81 17.19 -13.99
CA PRO A 89 -10.13 17.75 -15.16
C PRO A 89 -8.65 18.08 -14.93
N ASN A 90 -8.27 18.46 -13.69
CA ASN A 90 -6.90 18.75 -13.30
C ASN A 90 -6.05 17.49 -13.02
N GLY A 91 -6.63 16.30 -13.16
CA GLY A 91 -5.96 15.01 -12.96
C GLY A 91 -6.04 14.45 -11.52
N LEU A 92 -6.55 15.19 -10.55
CA LEU A 92 -6.81 14.66 -9.22
C LEU A 92 -7.87 13.56 -9.29
N ILE A 93 -7.59 12.39 -8.75
CA ILE A 93 -8.60 11.38 -8.42
C ILE A 93 -8.93 11.56 -6.94
N GLY A 94 -10.08 12.14 -6.63
CA GLY A 94 -10.46 12.44 -5.26
C GLY A 94 -11.57 13.47 -5.15
N ASP A 95 -12.04 13.66 -3.92
CA ASP A 95 -13.07 14.61 -3.56
C ASP A 95 -12.60 15.50 -2.40
N PRO A 96 -11.95 16.66 -2.68
CA PRO A 96 -11.44 17.56 -1.64
C PRO A 96 -12.48 18.06 -0.65
N HIS A 97 -13.78 17.97 -0.97
CA HIS A 97 -14.85 18.34 -0.03
C HIS A 97 -15.15 17.25 1.00
N ARG A 98 -14.74 16.00 0.71
CA ARG A 98 -14.94 14.85 1.60
C ARG A 98 -13.63 14.23 2.10
N ASP A 99 -12.52 14.53 1.44
CA ASP A 99 -11.18 14.00 1.71
C ASP A 99 -10.24 15.19 2.00
N ASP A 100 -10.19 15.67 3.23
CA ASP A 100 -9.29 16.75 3.68
C ASP A 100 -7.79 16.40 3.45
N ARG A 101 -7.49 15.10 3.27
CA ARG A 101 -6.18 14.55 2.95
C ARG A 101 -6.23 13.79 1.62
N TYR A 102 -6.71 14.46 0.58
CA TYR A 102 -7.02 13.82 -0.71
C TYR A 102 -5.82 13.18 -1.42
N THR A 103 -4.57 13.52 -1.03
CA THR A 103 -3.37 12.92 -1.63
C THR A 103 -3.24 11.43 -1.35
N TYR A 104 -3.67 10.95 -0.18
CA TYR A 104 -3.76 9.51 0.07
C TYR A 104 -4.73 8.82 -0.89
N GLY A 105 -5.92 9.40 -1.03
CA GLY A 105 -6.93 8.89 -1.94
C GLY A 105 -6.43 8.84 -3.38
N HIS A 106 -5.80 9.92 -3.82
CA HIS A 106 -5.19 10.01 -5.15
C HIS A 106 -4.15 8.92 -5.38
N GLY A 107 -3.22 8.73 -4.43
CA GLY A 107 -2.16 7.72 -4.54
C GLY A 107 -2.72 6.30 -4.59
N PHE A 108 -3.55 5.91 -3.63
CA PHE A 108 -4.12 4.55 -3.60
C PHE A 108 -5.07 4.26 -4.76
N ALA A 109 -5.88 5.24 -5.19
CA ALA A 109 -6.75 5.08 -6.35
C ALA A 109 -5.96 4.95 -7.65
N THR A 110 -4.93 5.79 -7.84
CA THR A 110 -4.05 5.71 -9.01
C THR A 110 -3.31 4.36 -9.05
N LEU A 111 -2.81 3.89 -7.89
CA LEU A 111 -2.18 2.58 -7.80
C LEU A 111 -3.16 1.46 -8.20
N PHE A 112 -4.36 1.45 -7.61
CA PHE A 112 -5.37 0.43 -7.94
C PHE A 112 -5.74 0.45 -9.43
N LEU A 113 -6.08 1.60 -9.97
CA LEU A 113 -6.44 1.72 -11.39
C LEU A 113 -5.30 1.35 -12.33
N SER A 114 -4.03 1.59 -11.94
CA SER A 114 -2.88 1.16 -12.73
C SER A 114 -2.71 -0.37 -12.78
N GLN A 115 -3.04 -1.06 -11.67
CA GLN A 115 -3.05 -2.53 -11.66
C GLN A 115 -4.21 -3.08 -12.50
N VAL A 116 -5.38 -2.44 -12.46
CA VAL A 116 -6.52 -2.77 -13.32
C VAL A 116 -6.16 -2.59 -14.80
N LEU A 117 -5.51 -1.48 -15.18
CA LEU A 117 -5.11 -1.23 -16.58
C LEU A 117 -4.26 -2.36 -17.16
N GLY A 118 -3.39 -2.99 -16.35
CA GLY A 118 -2.57 -4.11 -16.78
C GLY A 118 -3.37 -5.33 -17.26
N GLU A 119 -4.57 -5.53 -16.71
CA GLU A 119 -5.43 -6.71 -16.93
C GLU A 119 -6.75 -6.36 -17.67
N GLU A 120 -6.96 -5.10 -18.07
CA GLU A 120 -8.22 -4.67 -18.69
C GLU A 120 -8.30 -5.13 -20.14
N GLU A 121 -9.33 -5.91 -20.47
CA GLU A 121 -9.56 -6.50 -21.78
C GLU A 121 -10.49 -5.62 -22.66
N ASP A 122 -11.37 -4.82 -22.05
CA ASP A 122 -12.25 -3.91 -22.78
C ASP A 122 -11.48 -2.71 -23.32
N GLN A 123 -11.46 -2.55 -24.64
CA GLN A 123 -10.68 -1.51 -25.32
C GLN A 123 -11.10 -0.10 -24.92
N GLN A 124 -12.40 0.16 -24.82
CA GLN A 124 -12.90 1.51 -24.49
C GLN A 124 -12.55 1.87 -23.06
N ARG A 125 -12.71 0.94 -22.12
CA ARG A 125 -12.33 1.12 -20.72
C ARG A 125 -10.82 1.29 -20.56
N ARG A 126 -10.03 0.51 -21.30
CA ARG A 126 -8.58 0.63 -21.33
C ARG A 126 -8.14 2.03 -21.78
N GLU A 127 -8.72 2.57 -22.85
CA GLU A 127 -8.44 3.94 -23.33
C GLU A 127 -8.83 5.00 -22.29
N GLU A 128 -9.96 4.81 -21.60
CA GLU A 128 -10.38 5.70 -20.51
C GLU A 128 -9.40 5.67 -19.34
N LEU A 129 -8.98 4.48 -18.90
CA LEU A 129 -8.00 4.30 -17.83
C LEU A 129 -6.66 4.95 -18.18
N VAL A 130 -6.16 4.79 -19.42
CA VAL A 130 -4.93 5.45 -19.89
C VAL A 130 -5.06 6.97 -19.79
N ARG A 131 -6.18 7.56 -20.26
CA ARG A 131 -6.40 9.01 -20.18
C ARG A 131 -6.44 9.51 -18.73
N VAL A 132 -7.14 8.78 -17.85
CA VAL A 132 -7.26 9.14 -16.42
C VAL A 132 -5.91 9.03 -15.72
N LEU A 133 -5.20 7.94 -15.91
CA LEU A 133 -3.90 7.67 -15.26
C LEU A 133 -2.80 8.62 -15.77
N THR A 134 -2.81 8.99 -17.05
CA THR A 134 -1.89 10.00 -17.58
C THR A 134 -2.06 11.33 -16.84
N LYS A 135 -3.31 11.82 -16.75
CA LYS A 135 -3.61 13.05 -16.00
C LYS A 135 -3.31 12.93 -14.52
N ALA A 136 -3.52 11.73 -13.91
CA ALA A 136 -3.22 11.48 -12.52
C ALA A 136 -1.71 11.55 -12.25
N ALA A 137 -0.87 10.96 -13.11
CA ALA A 137 0.58 11.05 -13.02
C ALA A 137 1.08 12.51 -13.16
N GLU A 138 0.51 13.27 -14.10
CA GLU A 138 0.79 14.69 -14.24
C GLU A 138 0.37 15.50 -13.00
N PHE A 139 -0.80 15.20 -12.41
CA PHE A 139 -1.23 15.84 -11.17
C PHE A 139 -0.25 15.55 -10.02
N SER A 140 0.19 14.30 -9.83
CA SER A 140 1.20 13.96 -8.84
C SER A 140 2.48 14.79 -9.02
N GLY A 141 2.96 14.97 -10.26
CA GLY A 141 4.10 15.84 -10.54
C GLY A 141 3.88 17.30 -10.13
N ARG A 142 2.71 17.87 -10.43
CA ARG A 142 2.38 19.25 -10.05
C ARG A 142 2.10 19.42 -8.56
N ALA A 143 1.65 18.35 -7.88
CA ALA A 143 1.35 18.35 -6.46
C ALA A 143 2.59 18.22 -5.57
N GLN A 144 3.74 17.83 -6.15
CA GLN A 144 5.01 17.63 -5.46
C GLN A 144 5.54 18.96 -4.89
N THR A 145 6.05 18.91 -3.66
CA THR A 145 6.67 20.08 -3.01
C THR A 145 8.05 20.38 -3.60
N GLN A 146 8.59 21.57 -3.30
CA GLN A 146 9.97 21.91 -3.67
C GLN A 146 10.98 20.96 -2.99
N ALA A 147 10.66 20.47 -1.79
CA ALA A 147 11.48 19.49 -1.09
C ALA A 147 11.47 18.11 -1.76
N GLY A 148 10.53 17.82 -2.67
CA GLY A 148 10.44 16.57 -3.41
C GLY A 148 9.51 15.52 -2.81
N GLY A 149 8.93 15.79 -1.65
CA GLY A 149 7.87 14.97 -1.05
C GLY A 149 6.47 15.45 -1.44
N TRP A 150 5.45 14.84 -0.84
CA TRP A 150 4.05 15.26 -0.95
C TRP A 150 3.43 15.40 0.43
N GLY A 151 2.52 16.34 0.58
CA GLY A 151 1.71 16.51 1.78
C GLY A 151 0.32 15.90 1.67
N TYR A 152 -0.53 16.19 2.62
CA TYR A 152 -1.90 15.69 2.67
C TYR A 152 -2.77 16.23 1.53
N VAL A 153 -2.39 17.36 0.98
CA VAL A 153 -2.97 18.02 -0.19
C VAL A 153 -1.84 18.44 -1.14
N SER A 154 -2.15 18.97 -2.31
CA SER A 154 -1.12 19.45 -3.25
C SER A 154 -0.22 20.51 -2.59
N ALA A 155 1.02 20.67 -3.08
CA ALA A 155 1.94 21.68 -2.58
C ALA A 155 1.34 23.09 -2.59
N LYS A 156 0.52 23.40 -3.60
CA LYS A 156 -0.17 24.69 -3.73
C LYS A 156 -1.22 24.88 -2.63
N ASP A 157 -2.02 23.84 -2.34
CA ASP A 157 -3.12 23.93 -1.38
C ASP A 157 -2.62 23.81 0.07
N GLY A 158 -1.49 23.09 0.29
CA GLY A 158 -0.89 22.82 1.59
C GLY A 158 0.33 23.68 1.94
N GLN A 159 0.54 24.80 1.24
CA GLN A 159 1.65 25.73 1.50
C GLN A 159 3.03 25.06 1.49
N GLY A 160 3.22 24.03 0.67
CA GLY A 160 4.48 23.30 0.56
C GLY A 160 4.76 22.30 1.68
N PHE A 161 3.79 21.98 2.55
CA PHE A 161 3.93 20.91 3.54
C PHE A 161 4.10 19.57 2.86
N ASP A 162 5.04 18.77 3.34
CA ASP A 162 5.30 17.40 2.91
C ASP A 162 5.39 16.44 4.11
N GLU A 163 5.21 15.15 3.84
CA GLU A 163 5.46 14.10 4.84
C GLU A 163 5.66 12.72 4.18
N GLY A 164 6.31 11.79 4.90
CA GLY A 164 6.77 10.53 4.34
C GLY A 164 5.66 9.57 3.94
N SER A 165 4.55 9.53 4.67
CA SER A 165 3.51 8.55 4.40
C SER A 165 2.68 8.85 3.15
N THR A 166 2.47 10.12 2.81
CA THR A 166 1.89 10.49 1.51
C THR A 166 2.88 10.34 0.37
N THR A 167 4.17 10.62 0.64
CA THR A 167 5.22 10.47 -0.37
C THR A 167 5.29 9.06 -0.95
N ILE A 168 5.23 8.01 -0.11
CA ILE A 168 5.24 6.63 -0.62
C ILE A 168 4.02 6.32 -1.47
N THR A 169 2.83 6.81 -1.10
CA THR A 169 1.62 6.53 -1.89
C THR A 169 1.72 7.08 -3.31
N GLN A 170 2.33 8.26 -3.48
CA GLN A 170 2.56 8.86 -4.79
C GLN A 170 3.62 8.08 -5.58
N VAL A 171 4.77 7.76 -4.99
CA VAL A 171 5.84 7.04 -5.70
C VAL A 171 5.39 5.65 -6.11
N GLN A 172 4.65 4.94 -5.25
CA GLN A 172 4.11 3.61 -5.56
C GLN A 172 3.06 3.68 -6.68
N ALA A 173 2.18 4.69 -6.65
CA ALA A 173 1.21 4.94 -7.71
C ALA A 173 1.88 5.25 -9.06
N LEU A 174 2.92 6.11 -9.06
CA LEU A 174 3.69 6.43 -10.25
C LEU A 174 4.46 5.20 -10.79
N ARG A 175 4.97 4.33 -9.92
CA ARG A 175 5.54 3.05 -10.33
C ARG A 175 4.49 2.15 -10.98
N GLY A 176 3.29 2.07 -10.41
CA GLY A 176 2.16 1.35 -11.01
C GLY A 176 1.82 1.87 -12.40
N CYS A 177 1.72 3.19 -12.56
CA CYS A 177 1.52 3.85 -13.85
C CYS A 177 2.59 3.46 -14.87
N ARG A 178 3.87 3.55 -14.49
CA ARG A 178 4.98 3.17 -15.35
C ARG A 178 4.94 1.70 -15.76
N ASN A 179 4.64 0.80 -14.84
CA ASN A 179 4.50 -0.64 -15.12
C ASN A 179 3.36 -0.91 -16.12
N ALA A 180 2.28 -0.11 -16.08
CA ALA A 180 1.15 -0.20 -16.99
C ALA A 180 1.35 0.56 -18.32
N GLY A 181 2.54 1.12 -18.57
CA GLY A 181 2.87 1.83 -19.80
C GLY A 181 2.46 3.30 -19.83
N VAL A 182 2.02 3.87 -18.71
CA VAL A 182 1.69 5.30 -18.59
C VAL A 182 2.97 6.10 -18.33
N PRO A 183 3.24 7.17 -19.10
CA PRO A 183 4.43 7.99 -18.94
C PRO A 183 4.51 8.66 -17.57
N VAL A 184 5.68 8.59 -16.93
CA VAL A 184 5.98 9.26 -15.66
C VAL A 184 7.27 10.06 -15.82
N PRO A 185 7.29 11.38 -15.54
CA PRO A 185 8.49 12.18 -15.65
C PRO A 185 9.55 11.71 -14.65
N LYS A 186 10.76 11.45 -15.16
CA LYS A 186 11.88 10.96 -14.33
C LYS A 186 12.23 11.92 -13.20
N GLU A 187 12.18 13.22 -13.46
CA GLU A 187 12.49 14.27 -12.50
C GLU A 187 11.62 14.24 -11.23
N VAL A 188 10.37 13.80 -11.34
CA VAL A 188 9.46 13.64 -10.20
C VAL A 188 9.97 12.54 -9.26
N ILE A 189 10.44 11.45 -9.83
CA ILE A 189 11.02 10.33 -9.07
C ILE A 189 12.36 10.71 -8.46
N ASP A 190 13.24 11.38 -9.23
CA ASP A 190 14.55 11.83 -8.75
C ASP A 190 14.42 12.79 -7.55
N LYS A 191 13.45 13.71 -7.60
CA LYS A 191 13.13 14.60 -6.45
C LYS A 191 12.65 13.82 -5.23
N ALA A 192 11.82 12.80 -5.41
CA ALA A 192 11.34 11.95 -4.31
C ALA A 192 12.49 11.16 -3.66
N ILE A 193 13.40 10.61 -4.45
CA ILE A 193 14.62 9.94 -3.95
C ILE A 193 15.45 10.93 -3.11
N ASN A 194 15.70 12.13 -3.63
CA ASN A 194 16.45 13.15 -2.91
C ASN A 194 15.74 13.62 -1.62
N TYR A 195 14.42 13.66 -1.62
CA TYR A 195 13.63 13.92 -0.42
C TYR A 195 13.87 12.86 0.67
N ILE A 196 13.79 11.57 0.32
CA ILE A 196 14.08 10.47 1.26
C ILE A 196 15.49 10.58 1.82
N LYS A 197 16.49 10.81 0.96
CA LYS A 197 17.91 10.97 1.37
C LYS A 197 18.08 12.10 2.39
N ARG A 198 17.45 13.25 2.17
CA ARG A 198 17.50 14.38 3.09
C ARG A 198 16.79 14.15 4.42
N CYS A 199 15.69 13.40 4.40
CA CYS A 199 14.93 13.07 5.61
C CYS A 199 15.54 11.92 6.40
N THR A 200 16.59 11.24 5.89
CA THR A 200 17.26 10.12 6.55
C THR A 200 18.27 10.62 7.58
N LEU A 201 18.09 10.22 8.83
CA LEU A 201 18.98 10.53 9.93
C LEU A 201 20.23 9.62 9.96
N PRO A 202 21.28 9.98 10.71
CA PRO A 202 22.49 9.15 10.83
C PRO A 202 22.25 7.73 11.35
N ASP A 203 21.24 7.54 12.21
CA ASP A 203 20.84 6.21 12.75
C ASP A 203 20.03 5.36 11.77
N GLY A 204 19.69 5.91 10.60
CA GLY A 204 18.88 5.27 9.56
C GLY A 204 17.37 5.51 9.70
N GLY A 205 16.91 6.19 10.74
CA GLY A 205 15.52 6.58 10.87
C GLY A 205 15.15 7.70 9.88
N VAL A 206 13.98 7.64 9.29
CA VAL A 206 13.47 8.69 8.41
C VAL A 206 12.52 9.60 9.17
N GLN A 207 12.77 10.90 9.08
CA GLN A 207 11.97 11.94 9.70
C GLN A 207 10.55 11.98 9.14
N TYR A 208 9.62 12.55 9.92
CA TYR A 208 8.23 12.70 9.49
C TYR A 208 8.10 13.55 8.23
N ASN A 209 8.82 14.65 8.15
CA ASN A 209 8.82 15.58 7.03
C ASN A 209 10.19 16.25 6.84
N SER A 210 10.32 17.07 5.79
CA SER A 210 11.57 17.78 5.46
C SER A 210 11.97 18.87 6.46
N GLN A 211 11.10 19.25 7.40
CA GLN A 211 11.37 20.29 8.40
C GLN A 211 12.06 19.75 9.65
N GLY A 212 12.17 18.43 9.79
CA GLY A 212 12.92 17.80 10.87
C GLY A 212 12.09 16.86 11.75
N GLY A 213 12.66 16.53 12.90
CA GLY A 213 12.09 15.60 13.89
C GLY A 213 12.90 14.32 14.05
N GLY A 214 12.46 13.43 14.95
CA GLY A 214 13.06 12.11 15.14
C GLY A 214 12.64 11.12 14.07
N GLY A 215 13.45 10.06 13.89
CA GLY A 215 13.12 8.94 13.01
C GLY A 215 11.84 8.23 13.44
N ARG A 216 11.02 7.84 12.47
CA ARG A 216 9.75 7.14 12.70
C ARG A 216 9.74 5.79 11.99
N PRO A 217 9.52 4.68 12.72
CA PRO A 217 9.55 3.34 12.12
C PRO A 217 8.61 3.16 10.93
N ALA A 218 7.37 3.65 11.03
CA ALA A 218 6.40 3.57 9.93
C ALA A 218 6.84 4.34 8.68
N ILE A 219 7.39 5.54 8.86
CA ILE A 219 7.91 6.36 7.76
C ILE A 219 9.20 5.75 7.18
N THR A 220 10.04 5.15 8.02
CA THR A 220 11.27 4.49 7.55
C THR A 220 10.95 3.25 6.68
N ALA A 221 9.99 2.42 7.09
CA ALA A 221 9.53 1.31 6.27
C ALA A 221 8.95 1.79 4.92
N ALA A 222 8.13 2.85 4.96
CA ALA A 222 7.59 3.49 3.76
C ALA A 222 8.70 4.06 2.86
N ALA A 223 9.76 4.63 3.44
CA ALA A 223 10.88 5.18 2.70
C ALA A 223 11.67 4.11 1.95
N ILE A 224 11.90 2.92 2.55
CA ILE A 224 12.54 1.79 1.84
C ILE A 224 11.66 1.35 0.67
N ALA A 225 10.35 1.18 0.91
CA ALA A 225 9.42 0.85 -0.16
C ALA A 225 9.42 1.91 -1.28
N CYS A 226 9.56 3.19 -0.93
CA CYS A 226 9.70 4.30 -1.87
C CYS A 226 10.96 4.14 -2.73
N LEU A 227 12.13 3.88 -2.13
CA LEU A 227 13.37 3.64 -2.85
C LEU A 227 13.26 2.45 -3.80
N PHE A 228 12.70 1.34 -3.35
CA PHE A 228 12.47 0.16 -4.20
C PHE A 228 11.52 0.45 -5.36
N ASN A 229 10.42 1.17 -5.14
CA ASN A 229 9.51 1.57 -6.21
C ASN A 229 10.13 2.60 -7.17
N ALA A 230 11.11 3.38 -6.72
CA ALA A 230 11.90 4.28 -7.54
C ALA A 230 13.00 3.56 -8.36
N GLY A 231 13.31 2.30 -8.02
CA GLY A 231 14.36 1.50 -8.66
C GLY A 231 15.74 1.56 -7.98
N GLU A 232 15.80 2.16 -6.79
CA GLU A 232 17.02 2.37 -5.99
C GLU A 232 17.30 1.17 -5.06
N TYR A 233 17.40 -0.04 -5.64
CA TYR A 233 17.58 -1.28 -4.86
C TYR A 233 18.95 -1.35 -4.16
N ASP A 234 20.00 -0.88 -4.84
CA ASP A 234 21.39 -0.93 -4.37
C ASP A 234 21.84 0.39 -3.71
N SER A 235 20.88 1.25 -3.32
CA SER A 235 21.20 2.51 -2.66
C SER A 235 21.91 2.28 -1.31
N GLU A 236 22.98 3.01 -1.05
CA GLU A 236 23.71 2.99 0.22
C GLU A 236 22.84 3.29 1.45
N TYR A 237 21.68 3.92 1.25
CA TYR A 237 20.72 4.21 2.30
C TYR A 237 19.95 2.96 2.76
N VAL A 238 19.63 2.04 1.83
CA VAL A 238 18.79 0.87 2.11
C VAL A 238 19.28 0.04 3.29
N PRO A 239 20.56 -0.35 3.41
CA PRO A 239 21.03 -1.14 4.55
C PRO A 239 20.85 -0.44 5.91
N ARG A 240 21.02 0.89 5.95
CA ARG A 240 20.85 1.68 7.19
C ARG A 240 19.37 1.77 7.60
N LEU A 241 18.48 2.01 6.64
CA LEU A 241 17.05 2.06 6.87
C LEU A 241 16.52 0.69 7.31
N LEU A 242 16.96 -0.41 6.66
CA LEU A 242 16.62 -1.78 7.04
C LEU A 242 17.05 -2.09 8.48
N ASN A 243 18.27 -1.72 8.88
CA ASN A 243 18.74 -1.92 10.25
C ASN A 243 17.89 -1.14 11.27
N TYR A 244 17.48 0.09 10.93
CA TYR A 244 16.56 0.86 11.77
C TYR A 244 15.19 0.18 11.90
N CYS A 245 14.62 -0.29 10.78
CA CYS A 245 13.36 -1.03 10.79
C CYS A 245 13.47 -2.34 11.57
N GLU A 246 14.55 -3.10 11.42
CA GLU A 246 14.77 -4.35 12.14
C GLU A 246 14.78 -4.13 13.65
N LYS A 247 15.43 -3.07 14.13
CA LYS A 247 15.47 -2.73 15.57
C LYS A 247 14.11 -2.32 16.13
N ASN A 248 13.25 -1.69 15.31
CA ASN A 248 12.01 -1.09 15.77
C ASN A 248 10.73 -1.87 15.40
N LEU A 249 10.78 -2.71 14.35
CA LEU A 249 9.61 -3.43 13.82
C LEU A 249 9.73 -4.97 13.93
N SER A 250 10.88 -5.54 14.31
CA SER A 250 11.04 -7.00 14.45
C SER A 250 10.16 -7.60 15.53
N ASN A 251 9.90 -6.84 16.62
CA ASN A 251 8.90 -7.21 17.59
C ASN A 251 7.51 -6.78 17.12
N ILE A 252 6.85 -7.63 16.36
CA ILE A 252 5.53 -7.36 15.79
C ILE A 252 4.42 -7.17 16.83
N GLN A 253 4.65 -7.51 18.10
CA GLN A 253 3.71 -7.25 19.20
C GLN A 253 3.80 -5.79 19.70
N HIS A 254 4.88 -5.09 19.37
CA HIS A 254 5.09 -3.71 19.81
C HIS A 254 4.31 -2.73 18.94
N GLU A 255 3.46 -1.90 19.55
CA GLU A 255 2.64 -0.88 18.89
C GLU A 255 2.98 0.56 19.31
N GLY A 256 3.88 0.73 20.26
CA GLY A 256 4.20 2.02 20.89
C GLY A 256 4.75 3.09 19.94
N PHE A 257 5.16 2.72 18.72
CA PHE A 257 5.61 3.67 17.68
C PHE A 257 4.44 4.31 16.88
N GLY A 258 3.19 3.85 17.11
CA GLY A 258 2.00 4.28 16.38
C GLY A 258 1.88 3.75 14.94
N HIS A 259 0.70 3.78 14.37
CA HIS A 259 0.43 3.39 12.98
C HIS A 259 0.92 1.98 12.60
N TRP A 260 0.73 1.00 13.49
CA TRP A 260 1.22 -0.37 13.35
C TRP A 260 0.88 -0.99 11.97
N HIS A 261 -0.40 -0.93 11.55
CA HIS A 261 -0.85 -1.51 10.28
C HIS A 261 -0.17 -0.86 9.08
N TYR A 262 0.01 0.46 9.11
CA TYR A 262 0.70 1.18 8.04
C TYR A 262 2.19 0.81 7.97
N ALA A 263 2.86 0.72 9.12
CA ALA A 263 4.26 0.32 9.20
C ALA A 263 4.46 -1.08 8.61
N HIS A 264 3.66 -2.05 9.05
CA HIS A 264 3.80 -3.43 8.62
C HIS A 264 3.28 -3.66 7.18
N TYR A 265 2.36 -2.83 6.67
CA TYR A 265 1.97 -2.85 5.26
C TYR A 265 3.17 -2.63 4.32
N TYR A 266 3.99 -1.62 4.60
CA TYR A 266 5.18 -1.36 3.79
C TYR A 266 6.35 -2.27 4.16
N TYR A 267 6.57 -2.54 5.43
CA TYR A 267 7.67 -3.41 5.85
C TYR A 267 7.52 -4.84 5.34
N SER A 268 6.30 -5.36 5.26
CA SER A 268 6.02 -6.66 4.62
C SER A 268 6.40 -6.67 3.14
N GLN A 269 6.07 -5.62 2.40
CA GLN A 269 6.44 -5.49 0.97
C GLN A 269 7.96 -5.43 0.80
N VAL A 270 8.66 -4.71 1.67
CA VAL A 270 10.12 -4.59 1.68
C VAL A 270 10.76 -5.96 1.92
N LEU A 271 10.40 -6.64 3.01
CA LEU A 271 10.97 -7.95 3.36
C LEU A 271 10.58 -9.04 2.36
N TYR A 272 9.35 -9.01 1.83
CA TYR A 272 8.95 -9.93 0.76
C TYR A 272 9.84 -9.77 -0.47
N ARG A 273 10.16 -8.52 -0.87
CA ARG A 273 11.05 -8.25 -2.00
C ARG A 273 12.49 -8.68 -1.75
N GLU A 274 13.03 -8.44 -0.54
CA GLU A 274 14.34 -8.95 -0.11
C GLU A 274 14.40 -10.47 -0.14
N GLY A 275 13.30 -11.11 0.28
CA GLY A 275 13.16 -12.56 0.26
C GLY A 275 14.01 -13.30 1.31
N GLY A 276 14.25 -14.59 1.06
CA GLY A 276 15.08 -15.44 1.89
C GLY A 276 14.57 -15.61 3.33
N LYS A 277 15.48 -16.02 4.20
CA LYS A 277 15.17 -16.37 5.60
C LYS A 277 14.54 -15.21 6.40
N LYS A 278 14.95 -13.97 6.13
CA LYS A 278 14.38 -12.79 6.81
C LYS A 278 12.89 -12.62 6.53
N TRP A 279 12.48 -12.82 5.28
CA TRP A 279 11.06 -12.82 4.92
C TRP A 279 10.32 -13.95 5.60
N GLU A 280 10.84 -15.19 5.53
CA GLU A 280 10.19 -16.37 6.09
C GLU A 280 9.93 -16.23 7.59
N GLU A 281 10.94 -15.84 8.37
CA GLU A 281 10.82 -15.63 9.81
C GLU A 281 9.87 -14.49 10.19
N TYR A 282 9.87 -13.42 9.41
CA TYR A 282 8.94 -12.30 9.61
C TYR A 282 7.52 -12.68 9.20
N ARG A 283 7.36 -13.32 8.02
CA ARG A 283 6.08 -13.79 7.51
C ARG A 283 5.36 -14.66 8.53
N ASP A 284 6.03 -15.65 9.08
CA ASP A 284 5.42 -16.57 10.03
C ASP A 284 4.84 -15.81 11.24
N LYS A 285 5.58 -14.87 11.78
CA LYS A 285 5.16 -14.05 12.93
C LYS A 285 3.99 -13.12 12.58
N ILE A 286 4.07 -12.40 11.44
CA ILE A 286 3.04 -11.44 11.05
C ILE A 286 1.74 -12.15 10.64
N PHE A 287 1.83 -13.29 9.95
CA PHE A 287 0.67 -14.09 9.56
C PHE A 287 -0.03 -14.66 10.81
N GLU A 288 0.73 -15.24 11.74
CA GLU A 288 0.17 -15.72 13.01
C GLU A 288 -0.60 -14.62 13.76
N ARG A 289 -0.01 -13.41 13.87
CA ARG A 289 -0.69 -12.29 14.50
C ARG A 289 -1.97 -11.88 13.75
N ILE A 290 -1.87 -11.66 12.44
CA ILE A 290 -3.02 -11.24 11.62
C ILE A 290 -4.14 -12.29 11.70
N VAL A 291 -3.82 -13.58 11.60
CA VAL A 291 -4.80 -14.66 11.70
C VAL A 291 -5.48 -14.70 13.07
N ARG A 292 -4.71 -14.52 14.14
CA ARG A 292 -5.25 -14.50 15.52
C ARG A 292 -6.19 -13.32 15.77
N GLU A 293 -5.93 -12.16 15.17
CA GLU A 293 -6.68 -10.93 15.36
C GLU A 293 -7.89 -10.78 14.44
N ALA A 294 -8.11 -11.73 13.53
CA ALA A 294 -9.26 -11.73 12.63
C ALA A 294 -10.58 -11.89 13.40
N GLY A 295 -11.54 -11.03 13.15
CA GLY A 295 -12.89 -11.14 13.71
C GLY A 295 -13.66 -12.34 13.16
N PRO A 296 -14.72 -12.75 13.87
CA PRO A 296 -15.54 -13.90 13.47
C PRO A 296 -16.27 -13.67 12.13
N ASP A 297 -16.53 -12.42 11.77
CA ASP A 297 -17.15 -12.01 10.50
C ASP A 297 -16.14 -11.85 9.35
N GLY A 298 -14.83 -11.99 9.63
CA GLY A 298 -13.75 -11.84 8.68
C GLY A 298 -13.12 -10.46 8.62
N ALA A 299 -13.61 -9.49 9.41
CA ALA A 299 -13.01 -8.16 9.51
C ALA A 299 -11.90 -8.09 10.54
N TRP A 300 -11.03 -7.09 10.38
CA TRP A 300 -10.14 -6.60 11.43
C TRP A 300 -10.61 -5.20 11.84
N THR A 301 -10.87 -5.02 13.12
CA THR A 301 -11.46 -3.79 13.67
C THR A 301 -10.46 -2.94 14.46
N GLN A 302 -9.22 -3.38 14.55
CA GLN A 302 -8.15 -2.69 15.25
C GLN A 302 -7.78 -1.39 14.52
N GLY A 303 -7.38 -0.38 15.29
CA GLY A 303 -6.99 0.91 14.76
C GLY A 303 -8.13 1.92 14.61
N TYR A 304 -7.76 3.20 14.50
CA TYR A 304 -8.71 4.32 14.56
C TYR A 304 -9.30 4.71 13.18
N ILE A 305 -8.71 4.23 12.07
CA ILE A 305 -9.16 4.59 10.72
C ILE A 305 -10.45 3.83 10.37
N GLY A 306 -10.53 2.57 10.79
CA GLY A 306 -11.72 1.76 10.64
C GLY A 306 -11.49 0.41 9.96
N PRO A 307 -12.50 -0.47 10.02
CA PRO A 307 -12.34 -1.87 9.63
C PRO A 307 -11.98 -2.07 8.14
N VAL A 308 -12.45 -1.22 7.25
CA VAL A 308 -12.10 -1.31 5.81
C VAL A 308 -10.59 -1.13 5.61
N PHE A 309 -10.00 -0.12 6.26
CA PHE A 309 -8.55 0.11 6.20
C PHE A 309 -7.77 -1.09 6.70
N THR A 310 -8.06 -1.53 7.93
CA THR A 310 -7.32 -2.61 8.57
C THR A 310 -7.48 -3.93 7.85
N THR A 311 -8.70 -4.27 7.42
CA THR A 311 -8.99 -5.47 6.64
C THR A 311 -8.26 -5.46 5.30
N SER A 312 -8.30 -4.36 4.57
CA SER A 312 -7.62 -4.25 3.27
C SER A 312 -6.11 -4.41 3.38
N ILE A 313 -5.49 -3.78 4.38
CA ILE A 313 -4.05 -3.88 4.63
C ILE A 313 -3.66 -5.31 5.01
N ASN A 314 -4.35 -5.91 5.97
CA ASN A 314 -4.05 -7.26 6.43
C ASN A 314 -4.23 -8.30 5.32
N LEU A 315 -5.28 -8.18 4.51
CA LEU A 315 -5.48 -9.03 3.33
C LEU A 315 -4.36 -8.87 2.30
N THR A 316 -3.89 -7.64 2.08
CA THR A 316 -2.77 -7.42 1.15
C THR A 316 -1.49 -8.09 1.69
N ILE A 317 -1.19 -7.95 2.98
CA ILE A 317 -0.02 -8.61 3.60
C ILE A 317 -0.11 -10.13 3.45
N LEU A 318 -1.25 -10.74 3.81
CA LEU A 318 -1.46 -12.19 3.73
C LEU A 318 -1.37 -12.75 2.30
N GLN A 319 -1.58 -11.90 1.30
CA GLN A 319 -1.61 -12.30 -0.10
C GLN A 319 -0.36 -11.94 -0.92
N LEU A 320 0.67 -11.32 -0.30
CA LEU A 320 1.89 -10.92 -1.01
C LEU A 320 2.53 -12.08 -1.80
N GLU A 321 2.55 -13.28 -1.21
CA GLU A 321 3.15 -14.46 -1.85
C GLU A 321 2.37 -14.99 -3.06
N ARG A 322 1.14 -14.52 -3.32
CA ARG A 322 0.42 -14.80 -4.56
C ARG A 322 1.08 -14.12 -5.76
N ALA A 323 1.82 -13.02 -5.52
CA ALA A 323 2.45 -12.20 -6.55
C ALA A 323 1.51 -11.83 -7.72
N ALA A 324 0.20 -11.73 -7.42
CA ALA A 324 -0.83 -11.46 -8.43
C ALA A 324 -0.67 -10.06 -9.04
N LEU A 325 -0.19 -9.09 -8.27
CA LEU A 325 -0.05 -7.70 -8.74
C LEU A 325 1.39 -7.37 -9.09
N PRO A 326 1.66 -6.80 -10.30
CA PRO A 326 3.01 -6.40 -10.71
C PRO A 326 3.73 -5.49 -9.72
N ILE A 327 2.99 -4.65 -8.99
CA ILE A 327 3.58 -3.75 -7.99
C ILE A 327 4.19 -4.49 -6.79
N TYR A 328 3.71 -5.69 -6.48
CA TYR A 328 4.19 -6.52 -5.36
C TYR A 328 5.13 -7.65 -5.80
N GLN A 329 5.38 -7.82 -7.09
CA GLN A 329 6.33 -8.83 -7.58
C GLN A 329 7.78 -8.48 -7.22
N ARG A 330 8.59 -9.54 -7.04
CA ARG A 330 10.04 -9.45 -6.74
C ARG A 330 10.85 -9.04 -7.96
#